data_5e2156413fc6cd8bed072bab0030e819
#
_entry.id   5e2156413fc6cd8bed072bab0030e819
#
_cell.length_a   1.000
_cell.length_b   1.000
_cell.length_c   1.000
_cell.angle_alpha   90.00
_cell.angle_beta   90.00
_cell.angle_gamma   90.00
#
_symmetry.space_group_name_H-M   'P 1'
#
loop_
_entity.id
_entity.type
_entity.pdbx_description
1 polymer ?
#
loop_
_entity_poly.entity_id
_entity_poly.type
_entity_poly.pdbx_seq_one_letter_code
_entity_poly.pdbx_strand_id
1 'polypeptide(L)'
;MKKILILSLSTVLFLSGCASSEHKNAYRGTAIGAAVGGGVGALIGKEKGAIIGAGVGGIAGAYAGGRMDKQAKELKAIAETKRTEQGLVTKLKSDILFDTGKSDLKPQAKNNLDQMAGIMKKYPENVLAINGYTDNTGSDSINEALSQRRAEAVKSQLVASGMPNNVISTYGRGESNPIGDNSSVDGRKQNRRVEIEVTIDESKLPKEK
;
A
#
# COMPACT_ATOMS: atom_id res chain seq x y z
N MET A 1 -24.11 -49.47 37.24
CA MET A 1 -24.47 -48.75 36.03
C MET A 1 -23.30 -47.80 35.70
N LYS A 2 -22.38 -48.27 34.81
CA LYS A 2 -21.16 -47.51 34.41
C LYS A 2 -21.48 -46.82 33.08
N LYS A 3 -21.47 -45.46 33.06
CA LYS A 3 -21.60 -44.66 31.83
C LYS A 3 -20.22 -44.59 31.16
N ILE A 4 -20.11 -45.14 29.94
CA ILE A 4 -18.94 -45.08 29.11
C ILE A 4 -19.01 -43.75 28.32
N LEU A 5 -18.02 -42.89 28.54
CA LEU A 5 -17.83 -41.62 27.85
C LEU A 5 -17.00 -41.90 26.58
N ILE A 6 -17.61 -41.80 25.41
CA ILE A 6 -16.93 -41.94 24.10
C ILE A 6 -16.34 -40.61 23.74
N LEU A 7 -15.00 -40.50 23.79
CA LEU A 7 -14.25 -39.34 23.35
C LEU A 7 -13.94 -39.48 21.85
N SER A 8 -14.63 -38.73 20.99
CA SER A 8 -14.36 -38.71 19.54
C SER A 8 -13.12 -37.85 19.26
N LEU A 9 -12.03 -38.53 18.92
CA LEU A 9 -10.78 -37.92 18.47
C LEU A 9 -10.90 -37.54 16.99
N SER A 10 -11.16 -36.24 16.71
CA SER A 10 -11.14 -35.70 15.34
C SER A 10 -9.71 -35.62 14.82
N THR A 11 -9.34 -36.52 13.95
CA THR A 11 -8.04 -36.52 13.25
C THR A 11 -8.05 -35.45 12.17
N VAL A 12 -7.36 -34.34 12.40
CA VAL A 12 -7.11 -33.32 11.38
C VAL A 12 -5.97 -33.83 10.49
N LEU A 13 -6.32 -34.19 9.26
CA LEU A 13 -5.36 -34.64 8.24
C LEU A 13 -4.65 -33.42 7.65
N PHE A 14 -3.38 -33.17 8.04
CA PHE A 14 -2.52 -32.20 7.39
C PHE A 14 -2.03 -32.79 6.06
N LEU A 15 -2.61 -32.34 4.94
CA LEU A 15 -2.06 -32.55 3.61
C LEU A 15 -0.87 -31.60 3.43
N SER A 16 0.35 -32.08 3.64
CA SER A 16 1.58 -31.39 3.27
C SER A 16 1.79 -31.47 1.76
N GLY A 17 1.24 -30.50 1.03
CA GLY A 17 1.54 -30.32 -0.39
C GLY A 17 2.89 -29.62 -0.54
N CYS A 18 3.82 -30.22 -1.27
CA CYS A 18 5.06 -29.56 -1.71
C CYS A 18 4.72 -28.45 -2.71
N ALA A 19 4.62 -27.22 -2.23
CA ALA A 19 4.44 -26.04 -3.08
C ALA A 19 5.80 -25.54 -3.56
N SER A 20 5.94 -25.36 -4.87
CA SER A 20 7.12 -24.71 -5.47
C SER A 20 7.28 -23.27 -4.97
N SER A 21 8.51 -22.77 -4.97
CA SER A 21 8.87 -21.47 -4.37
C SER A 21 8.14 -20.26 -4.95
N GLU A 22 7.53 -20.38 -6.12
CA GLU A 22 6.78 -19.28 -6.76
C GLU A 22 5.42 -18.96 -6.12
N HIS A 23 4.83 -19.90 -5.36
CA HIS A 23 3.50 -19.72 -4.77
C HIS A 23 3.53 -19.46 -3.25
N LYS A 24 4.70 -19.31 -2.62
CA LYS A 24 4.80 -19.09 -1.15
C LYS A 24 4.04 -17.88 -0.64
N ASN A 25 3.95 -16.82 -1.44
CA ASN A 25 3.26 -15.59 -1.05
C ASN A 25 1.73 -15.68 -1.21
N ALA A 26 1.25 -16.49 -2.15
CA ALA A 26 -0.18 -16.74 -2.31
C ALA A 26 -0.78 -17.43 -1.07
N TYR A 27 -0.06 -18.42 -0.49
CA TYR A 27 -0.50 -19.06 0.76
C TYR A 27 -0.40 -18.17 2.00
N ARG A 28 0.58 -17.26 2.04
CA ARG A 28 0.66 -16.25 3.12
C ARG A 28 -0.50 -15.27 3.06
N GLY A 29 -0.91 -14.83 1.87
CA GLY A 29 -2.10 -13.98 1.69
C GLY A 29 -3.38 -14.64 2.22
N THR A 30 -3.53 -15.96 2.02
CA THR A 30 -4.73 -16.72 2.45
C THR A 30 -4.80 -16.90 3.98
N ALA A 31 -3.66 -17.13 4.66
CA ALA A 31 -3.64 -17.37 6.11
C ALA A 31 -3.65 -16.07 6.92
N ILE A 32 -3.00 -15.01 6.44
CA ILE A 32 -2.86 -13.72 7.13
C ILE A 32 -4.08 -12.81 6.87
N GLY A 33 -4.68 -12.87 5.67
CA GLY A 33 -5.87 -12.09 5.32
C GLY A 33 -7.05 -12.34 6.26
N ALA A 34 -7.25 -13.58 6.70
CA ALA A 34 -8.35 -13.93 7.61
C ALA A 34 -8.15 -13.46 9.05
N ALA A 35 -6.88 -13.37 9.53
CA ALA A 35 -6.58 -13.06 10.93
C ALA A 35 -6.36 -11.55 11.19
N VAL A 36 -5.88 -10.79 10.20
CA VAL A 36 -5.41 -9.39 10.38
C VAL A 36 -6.33 -8.37 9.71
N GLY A 37 -7.11 -8.79 8.71
CA GLY A 37 -7.99 -7.89 7.95
C GLY A 37 -9.06 -7.17 8.80
N GLY A 38 -9.55 -7.80 9.87
CA GLY A 38 -10.57 -7.22 10.74
C GLY A 38 -10.08 -6.12 11.69
N GLY A 39 -8.78 -6.13 12.07
CA GLY A 39 -8.24 -5.25 13.12
C GLY A 39 -7.66 -3.93 12.62
N VAL A 40 -7.09 -3.89 11.42
CA VAL A 40 -6.29 -2.74 10.95
C VAL A 40 -7.09 -1.79 10.05
N GLY A 41 -8.12 -2.28 9.36
CA GLY A 41 -9.05 -1.41 8.61
C GLY A 41 -9.76 -0.37 9.48
N ALA A 42 -9.94 -0.68 10.78
CA ALA A 42 -10.56 0.24 11.75
C ALA A 42 -9.66 1.41 12.16
N LEU A 43 -8.34 1.33 11.93
CA LEU A 43 -7.38 2.35 12.34
C LEU A 43 -7.15 3.43 11.26
N ILE A 44 -7.49 3.18 10.00
CA ILE A 44 -7.17 4.06 8.87
C ILE A 44 -8.33 4.99 8.47
N GLY A 45 -9.56 4.75 8.92
CA GLY A 45 -10.71 5.62 8.64
C GLY A 45 -12.01 4.98 9.07
N LYS A 46 -12.73 5.66 9.96
CA LYS A 46 -13.87 5.12 10.72
C LYS A 46 -15.02 4.49 9.90
N GLU A 47 -15.11 4.72 8.59
CA GLU A 47 -16.20 4.15 7.78
C GLU A 47 -15.73 3.44 6.49
N LYS A 48 -14.66 3.90 5.85
CA LYS A 48 -14.16 3.30 4.58
C LYS A 48 -13.01 2.30 4.77
N GLY A 49 -12.25 2.41 5.87
CA GLY A 49 -11.13 1.52 6.16
C GLY A 49 -11.55 0.12 6.65
N ALA A 50 -12.73 0.01 7.29
CA ALA A 50 -13.24 -1.27 7.81
C ALA A 50 -13.67 -2.25 6.70
N ILE A 51 -14.00 -1.73 5.52
CA ILE A 51 -14.44 -2.54 4.37
C ILE A 51 -13.25 -3.21 3.67
N ILE A 52 -12.06 -2.59 3.76
CA ILE A 52 -10.86 -3.07 3.05
C ILE A 52 -10.17 -4.25 3.77
N GLY A 53 -10.43 -4.43 5.06
CA GLY A 53 -9.71 -5.42 5.88
C GLY A 53 -10.45 -6.71 6.20
N ALA A 54 -11.75 -6.81 5.98
CA ALA A 54 -12.57 -7.88 6.58
C ALA A 54 -12.83 -9.10 5.68
N GLY A 55 -12.41 -9.12 4.43
CA GLY A 55 -12.93 -10.10 3.46
C GLY A 55 -11.93 -10.91 2.62
N VAL A 56 -10.62 -10.63 2.67
CA VAL A 56 -9.67 -11.33 1.77
C VAL A 56 -9.15 -12.63 2.38
N GLY A 57 -10.06 -13.49 2.76
CA GLY A 57 -9.75 -14.87 3.11
C GLY A 57 -10.05 -15.82 1.92
N GLY A 58 -9.20 -16.78 1.64
CA GLY A 58 -9.47 -17.76 0.63
C GLY A 58 -8.91 -17.45 -0.78
N ILE A 59 -9.65 -17.81 -1.83
CA ILE A 59 -9.19 -17.70 -3.23
C ILE A 59 -8.99 -16.26 -3.66
N ALA A 60 -9.83 -15.32 -3.18
CA ALA A 60 -9.68 -13.88 -3.44
C ALA A 60 -8.36 -13.36 -2.87
N GLY A 61 -7.95 -13.78 -1.67
CA GLY A 61 -6.66 -13.45 -1.08
C GLY A 61 -5.46 -13.98 -1.86
N ALA A 62 -5.54 -15.21 -2.38
CA ALA A 62 -4.50 -15.80 -3.22
C ALA A 62 -4.39 -15.08 -4.58
N TYR A 63 -5.51 -14.77 -5.22
CA TYR A 63 -5.56 -14.01 -6.47
C TYR A 63 -4.97 -12.59 -6.28
N ALA A 64 -5.43 -11.88 -5.27
CA ALA A 64 -4.95 -10.55 -4.93
C ALA A 64 -3.46 -10.56 -4.58
N GLY A 65 -3.00 -11.55 -3.81
CA GLY A 65 -1.60 -11.71 -3.42
C GLY A 65 -0.66 -11.85 -4.61
N GLY A 66 -0.97 -12.74 -5.54
CA GLY A 66 -0.16 -12.95 -6.75
C GLY A 66 -0.12 -11.72 -7.67
N ARG A 67 -1.23 -11.01 -7.81
CA ARG A 67 -1.27 -9.75 -8.59
C ARG A 67 -0.45 -8.65 -7.94
N MET A 68 -0.55 -8.51 -6.61
CA MET A 68 0.24 -7.54 -5.84
C MET A 68 1.75 -7.82 -5.94
N ASP A 69 2.17 -9.09 -5.90
CA ASP A 69 3.59 -9.44 -6.04
C ASP A 69 4.12 -9.09 -7.43
N LYS A 70 3.33 -9.35 -8.49
CA LYS A 70 3.67 -8.96 -9.86
C LYS A 70 3.76 -7.43 -9.97
N GLN A 71 2.78 -6.71 -9.46
CA GLN A 71 2.76 -5.25 -9.44
C GLN A 71 3.95 -4.66 -8.67
N ALA A 72 4.29 -5.23 -7.49
CA ALA A 72 5.46 -4.82 -6.72
C ALA A 72 6.75 -4.97 -7.52
N LYS A 73 6.90 -6.06 -8.29
CA LYS A 73 8.07 -6.28 -9.15
C LYS A 73 8.16 -5.25 -10.28
N GLU A 74 7.03 -4.91 -10.91
CA GLU A 74 6.98 -3.90 -11.96
C GLU A 74 7.30 -2.50 -11.40
N LEU A 75 6.73 -2.13 -10.24
CA LEU A 75 6.95 -0.82 -9.59
C LEU A 75 8.38 -0.64 -9.05
N LYS A 76 9.04 -1.71 -8.63
CA LYS A 76 10.45 -1.67 -8.16
C LYS A 76 11.42 -1.16 -9.22
N ALA A 77 11.08 -1.26 -10.51
CA ALA A 77 11.90 -0.71 -11.59
C ALA A 77 11.88 0.84 -11.61
N ILE A 78 10.86 1.47 -11.01
CA ILE A 78 10.66 2.92 -11.01
C ILE A 78 11.01 3.53 -9.65
N ALA A 79 10.62 2.87 -8.54
CA ALA A 79 10.78 3.40 -7.19
C ALA A 79 10.91 2.28 -6.14
N GLU A 80 11.42 2.64 -4.96
CA GLU A 80 11.49 1.70 -3.83
C GLU A 80 10.07 1.25 -3.46
N THR A 81 9.76 -0.02 -3.73
CA THR A 81 8.44 -0.61 -3.48
C THR A 81 8.58 -1.80 -2.56
N LYS A 82 7.76 -1.81 -1.48
CA LYS A 82 7.71 -2.90 -0.49
C LYS A 82 6.32 -3.48 -0.44
N ARG A 83 6.25 -4.81 -0.29
CA ARG A 83 5.01 -5.52 0.04
C ARG A 83 4.74 -5.36 1.53
N THR A 84 3.51 -5.01 1.88
CA THR A 84 3.00 -4.97 3.25
C THR A 84 1.86 -5.98 3.39
N GLU A 85 1.37 -6.16 4.60
CA GLU A 85 0.21 -7.02 4.86
C GLU A 85 -1.07 -6.49 4.18
N GLN A 86 -1.18 -5.17 4.05
CA GLN A 86 -2.36 -4.50 3.48
C GLN A 86 -2.28 -4.26 1.97
N GLY A 87 -1.07 -4.31 1.38
CA GLY A 87 -0.89 -3.98 -0.02
C GLY A 87 0.55 -3.70 -0.39
N LEU A 88 0.79 -2.58 -1.06
CA LEU A 88 2.12 -2.11 -1.46
C LEU A 88 2.35 -0.70 -0.92
N VAL A 89 3.59 -0.40 -0.57
CA VAL A 89 4.05 0.97 -0.33
C VAL A 89 5.18 1.27 -1.30
N THR A 90 4.99 2.29 -2.12
CA THR A 90 5.99 2.82 -3.05
C THR A 90 6.49 4.16 -2.53
N LYS A 91 7.79 4.26 -2.23
CA LYS A 91 8.43 5.44 -1.69
C LYS A 91 9.14 6.22 -2.78
N LEU A 92 8.84 7.51 -2.88
CA LEU A 92 9.42 8.47 -3.81
C LEU A 92 10.15 9.56 -2.99
N LYS A 93 11.44 9.74 -3.24
CA LYS A 93 12.23 10.81 -2.58
C LYS A 93 11.80 12.18 -3.12
N SER A 94 11.56 13.14 -2.22
CA SER A 94 11.09 14.47 -2.62
C SER A 94 12.11 15.25 -3.46
N ASP A 95 13.41 15.06 -3.26
CA ASP A 95 14.45 15.73 -4.06
C ASP A 95 14.50 15.24 -5.52
N ILE A 96 14.00 14.03 -5.80
CA ILE A 96 13.76 13.53 -7.15
C ILE A 96 12.50 14.16 -7.75
N LEU A 97 11.46 14.34 -6.94
CA LEU A 97 10.16 14.82 -7.38
C LEU A 97 10.09 16.33 -7.55
N PHE A 98 10.68 17.09 -6.60
CA PHE A 98 10.50 18.53 -6.44
C PHE A 98 11.82 19.24 -6.20
N ASP A 99 11.87 20.55 -6.47
CA ASP A 99 12.90 21.42 -5.95
C ASP A 99 12.66 21.73 -4.46
N THR A 100 13.71 22.19 -3.77
CA THR A 100 13.63 22.54 -2.35
C THR A 100 12.51 23.57 -2.09
N GLY A 101 11.65 23.28 -1.14
CA GLY A 101 10.51 24.12 -0.77
C GLY A 101 9.37 24.18 -1.79
N LYS A 102 9.48 23.52 -2.94
CA LYS A 102 8.47 23.54 -4.00
C LYS A 102 7.60 22.27 -4.00
N SER A 103 6.48 22.36 -4.70
CA SER A 103 5.54 21.27 -5.00
C SER A 103 5.33 21.04 -6.50
N ASP A 104 6.00 21.81 -7.37
CA ASP A 104 5.97 21.60 -8.82
C ASP A 104 6.83 20.39 -9.18
N LEU A 105 6.25 19.44 -9.89
CA LEU A 105 6.95 18.22 -10.32
C LEU A 105 8.02 18.53 -11.38
N LYS A 106 9.21 18.01 -11.15
CA LYS A 106 10.29 18.03 -12.15
C LYS A 106 9.91 17.22 -13.40
N PRO A 107 10.44 17.53 -14.59
CA PRO A 107 10.12 16.79 -15.82
C PRO A 107 10.39 15.28 -15.70
N GLN A 108 11.53 14.89 -15.11
CA GLN A 108 11.86 13.49 -14.90
C GLN A 108 10.89 12.79 -13.94
N ALA A 109 10.42 13.49 -12.91
CA ALA A 109 9.42 12.98 -11.97
C ALA A 109 8.08 12.71 -12.67
N LYS A 110 7.64 13.59 -13.59
CA LYS A 110 6.44 13.37 -14.40
C LYS A 110 6.56 12.09 -15.21
N ASN A 111 7.67 11.89 -15.92
CA ASN A 111 7.93 10.66 -16.69
C ASN A 111 7.85 9.39 -15.83
N ASN A 112 8.42 9.43 -14.63
CA ASN A 112 8.38 8.29 -13.70
C ASN A 112 6.94 8.01 -13.23
N LEU A 113 6.17 9.06 -12.93
CA LEU A 113 4.77 8.94 -12.52
C LEU A 113 3.88 8.46 -13.68
N ASP A 114 4.16 8.85 -14.93
CA ASP A 114 3.46 8.36 -16.12
C ASP A 114 3.67 6.85 -16.32
N GLN A 115 4.92 6.38 -16.15
CA GLN A 115 5.24 4.95 -16.18
C GLN A 115 4.53 4.19 -15.04
N MET A 116 4.54 4.76 -13.84
CA MET A 116 3.85 4.20 -12.68
C MET A 116 2.34 4.09 -12.92
N ALA A 117 1.71 5.14 -13.45
CA ALA A 117 0.29 5.11 -13.85
C ALA A 117 0.01 4.02 -14.89
N GLY A 118 0.91 3.84 -15.87
CA GLY A 118 0.82 2.77 -16.87
C GLY A 118 0.81 1.37 -16.25
N ILE A 119 1.61 1.16 -15.20
CA ILE A 119 1.61 -0.10 -14.43
C ILE A 119 0.29 -0.22 -13.65
N MET A 120 -0.08 0.81 -12.88
CA MET A 120 -1.25 0.76 -11.99
C MET A 120 -2.56 0.56 -12.74
N LYS A 121 -2.70 1.09 -13.97
CA LYS A 121 -3.88 0.88 -14.83
C LYS A 121 -4.13 -0.59 -15.21
N LYS A 122 -3.13 -1.47 -15.13
CA LYS A 122 -3.28 -2.92 -15.33
C LYS A 122 -4.00 -3.61 -14.15
N TYR A 123 -4.18 -2.89 -13.05
CA TYR A 123 -4.74 -3.35 -11.79
C TYR A 123 -5.90 -2.44 -11.36
N PRO A 124 -7.09 -2.55 -12.04
CA PRO A 124 -8.22 -1.64 -11.83
C PRO A 124 -8.85 -1.77 -10.42
N GLU A 125 -8.53 -2.83 -9.71
CA GLU A 125 -8.91 -3.06 -8.32
C GLU A 125 -8.13 -2.18 -7.32
N ASN A 126 -7.09 -1.47 -7.74
CA ASN A 126 -6.28 -0.64 -6.85
C ASN A 126 -7.05 0.58 -6.32
N VAL A 127 -6.80 0.87 -5.04
CA VAL A 127 -7.11 2.14 -4.37
C VAL A 127 -5.79 2.70 -3.83
N LEU A 128 -5.56 4.00 -4.04
CA LEU A 128 -4.31 4.66 -3.70
C LEU A 128 -4.51 5.70 -2.60
N ALA A 129 -3.62 5.69 -1.61
CA ALA A 129 -3.45 6.78 -0.66
C ALA A 129 -2.05 7.38 -0.86
N ILE A 130 -1.98 8.67 -1.18
CA ILE A 130 -0.73 9.39 -1.40
C ILE A 130 -0.45 10.24 -0.17
N ASN A 131 0.60 9.89 0.57
CA ASN A 131 1.03 10.56 1.78
C ASN A 131 2.29 11.39 1.49
N GLY A 132 2.22 12.71 1.66
CA GLY A 132 3.38 13.59 1.58
C GLY A 132 4.00 13.78 2.97
N TYR A 133 5.34 13.81 3.04
CA TYR A 133 6.09 14.05 4.27
C TYR A 133 7.16 15.10 4.05
N THR A 134 7.51 15.82 5.13
CA THR A 134 8.64 16.76 5.21
C THR A 134 9.68 16.26 6.21
N ASP A 135 10.79 16.97 6.32
CA ASP A 135 11.63 16.93 7.50
C ASP A 135 11.09 17.94 8.56
N ASN A 136 11.77 18.06 9.69
CA ASN A 136 11.39 18.96 10.78
C ASN A 136 11.86 20.43 10.56
N THR A 137 12.17 20.83 9.34
CA THR A 137 12.58 22.20 9.05
C THR A 137 11.35 23.08 8.80
N GLY A 138 11.17 24.12 9.60
CA GLY A 138 10.03 25.02 9.50
C GLY A 138 8.98 24.79 10.58
N SER A 139 7.81 25.42 10.45
CA SER A 139 6.69 25.20 11.36
C SER A 139 5.80 24.05 10.89
N ASP A 140 5.10 23.40 11.84
CA ASP A 140 4.17 22.30 11.57
C ASP A 140 3.15 22.67 10.48
N SER A 141 2.57 23.87 10.56
CA SER A 141 1.57 24.34 9.59
C SER A 141 2.14 24.51 8.18
N ILE A 142 3.40 24.96 8.05
CA ILE A 142 4.09 25.07 6.76
C ILE A 142 4.37 23.67 6.21
N ASN A 143 4.84 22.76 7.06
CA ASN A 143 5.17 21.39 6.72
C ASN A 143 3.92 20.60 6.30
N GLU A 144 2.81 20.74 7.02
CA GLU A 144 1.54 20.12 6.66
C GLU A 144 1.02 20.63 5.31
N ALA A 145 0.98 21.94 5.11
CA ALA A 145 0.55 22.54 3.85
C ALA A 145 1.45 22.16 2.67
N LEU A 146 2.79 22.12 2.85
CA LEU A 146 3.73 21.72 1.80
C LEU A 146 3.58 20.25 1.43
N SER A 147 3.47 19.39 2.43
CA SER A 147 3.30 17.94 2.22
C SER A 147 1.98 17.62 1.51
N GLN A 148 0.89 18.33 1.86
CA GLN A 148 -0.40 18.20 1.19
C GLN A 148 -0.30 18.61 -0.28
N ARG A 149 0.27 19.79 -0.59
CA ARG A 149 0.44 20.23 -1.99
C ARG A 149 1.30 19.25 -2.81
N ARG A 150 2.31 18.63 -2.21
CA ARG A 150 3.14 17.61 -2.87
C ARG A 150 2.37 16.34 -3.19
N ALA A 151 1.55 15.86 -2.25
CA ALA A 151 0.67 14.72 -2.47
C ALA A 151 -0.35 15.01 -3.59
N GLU A 152 -0.92 16.20 -3.62
CA GLU A 152 -1.85 16.65 -4.66
C GLU A 152 -1.18 16.77 -6.05
N ALA A 153 0.05 17.26 -6.12
CA ALA A 153 0.80 17.32 -7.37
C ALA A 153 1.05 15.93 -7.96
N VAL A 154 1.40 14.96 -7.12
CA VAL A 154 1.55 13.54 -7.53
C VAL A 154 0.21 12.97 -8.00
N LYS A 155 -0.88 13.18 -7.27
CA LYS A 155 -2.24 12.77 -7.69
C LYS A 155 -2.60 13.36 -9.03
N SER A 156 -2.40 14.67 -9.20
CA SER A 156 -2.74 15.39 -10.44
C SER A 156 -2.01 14.79 -11.64
N GLN A 157 -0.73 14.42 -11.49
CA GLN A 157 0.04 13.78 -12.57
C GLN A 157 -0.50 12.37 -12.86
N LEU A 158 -0.79 11.55 -11.84
CA LEU A 158 -1.35 10.22 -12.05
C LEU A 158 -2.72 10.27 -12.75
N VAL A 159 -3.56 11.24 -12.38
CA VAL A 159 -4.87 11.46 -13.03
C VAL A 159 -4.68 11.94 -14.48
N ALA A 160 -3.76 12.87 -14.74
CA ALA A 160 -3.41 13.31 -16.09
C ALA A 160 -2.89 12.15 -16.96
N SER A 161 -2.23 11.16 -16.34
CA SER A 161 -1.75 9.93 -17.01
C SER A 161 -2.85 8.85 -17.15
N GLY A 162 -4.11 9.18 -16.83
CA GLY A 162 -5.29 8.33 -17.04
C GLY A 162 -5.69 7.45 -15.88
N MET A 163 -5.20 7.71 -14.67
CA MET A 163 -5.75 7.06 -13.46
C MET A 163 -7.09 7.70 -13.06
N PRO A 164 -8.09 6.91 -12.62
CA PRO A 164 -9.36 7.46 -12.14
C PRO A 164 -9.16 8.30 -10.86
N ASN A 165 -9.72 9.51 -10.84
CA ASN A 165 -9.57 10.42 -9.69
C ASN A 165 -10.17 9.87 -8.39
N ASN A 166 -11.29 9.13 -8.50
CA ASN A 166 -12.06 8.61 -7.37
C ASN A 166 -11.38 7.45 -6.62
N VAL A 167 -10.30 6.86 -7.17
CA VAL A 167 -9.53 5.81 -6.50
C VAL A 167 -8.27 6.36 -5.80
N ILE A 168 -8.04 7.68 -5.81
CA ILE A 168 -6.82 8.31 -5.28
C ILE A 168 -7.19 9.34 -4.21
N SER A 169 -6.71 9.12 -2.99
CA SER A 169 -6.78 10.06 -1.87
C SER A 169 -5.41 10.66 -1.60
N THR A 170 -5.36 11.89 -1.05
CA THR A 170 -4.12 12.61 -0.70
C THR A 170 -4.12 13.04 0.75
N TYR A 171 -2.97 12.99 1.40
CA TYR A 171 -2.78 13.38 2.79
C TYR A 171 -1.45 14.10 2.97
N GLY A 172 -1.50 15.31 3.53
CA GLY A 172 -0.34 15.99 4.11
C GLY A 172 -0.07 15.42 5.48
N ARG A 173 1.14 14.93 5.72
CA ARG A 173 1.58 14.35 7.00
C ARG A 173 2.59 15.24 7.71
N GLY A 174 3.01 16.35 7.07
CA GLY A 174 4.05 17.22 7.63
C GLY A 174 5.29 16.42 7.99
N GLU A 175 5.86 16.71 9.14
CA GLU A 175 7.04 16.03 9.68
C GLU A 175 6.73 14.76 10.50
N SER A 176 5.48 14.30 10.50
CA SER A 176 5.10 13.10 11.23
C SER A 176 5.77 11.83 10.67
N ASN A 177 5.91 10.81 11.53
CA ASN A 177 6.47 9.51 11.17
C ASN A 177 7.86 9.59 10.48
N PRO A 178 8.87 10.23 11.09
CA PRO A 178 10.20 10.30 10.53
C PRO A 178 10.80 8.87 10.40
N ILE A 179 11.47 8.61 9.26
CA ILE A 179 12.15 7.33 8.97
C ILE A 179 13.67 7.47 9.06
N GLY A 180 14.18 8.67 9.19
CA GLY A 180 15.58 9.03 9.39
C GLY A 180 15.72 10.04 10.52
N ASP A 181 16.94 10.14 11.05
CA ASP A 181 17.25 11.09 12.10
C ASP A 181 17.25 12.54 11.56
N ASN A 182 16.32 13.37 12.06
CA ASN A 182 16.19 14.77 11.67
C ASN A 182 17.39 15.65 12.03
N SER A 183 18.25 15.22 12.95
CA SER A 183 19.49 15.94 13.29
C SER A 183 20.53 15.85 12.16
N SER A 184 20.50 14.79 11.36
CA SER A 184 21.42 14.55 10.24
C SER A 184 20.84 15.05 8.91
N VAL A 185 21.74 15.49 8.00
CA VAL A 185 21.34 15.87 6.63
C VAL A 185 20.72 14.70 5.88
N ASP A 186 21.32 13.52 6.00
CA ASP A 186 20.84 12.32 5.29
C ASP A 186 19.52 11.80 5.85
N GLY A 187 19.31 11.90 7.16
CA GLY A 187 18.02 11.55 7.77
C GLY A 187 16.90 12.49 7.33
N ARG A 188 17.17 13.81 7.29
CA ARG A 188 16.21 14.76 6.72
C ARG A 188 15.87 14.48 5.27
N LYS A 189 16.85 14.07 4.43
CA LYS A 189 16.59 13.65 3.04
C LYS A 189 15.66 12.43 2.97
N GLN A 190 15.82 11.48 3.90
CA GLN A 190 14.93 10.32 3.96
C GLN A 190 13.51 10.70 4.38
N ASN A 191 13.37 11.66 5.31
CA ASN A 191 12.09 12.12 5.81
C ASN A 191 11.30 12.89 4.74
N ARG A 192 11.98 13.69 3.90
CA ARG A 192 11.35 14.34 2.74
C ARG A 192 11.00 13.34 1.65
N ARG A 193 9.77 12.82 1.67
CA ARG A 193 9.30 11.78 0.75
C ARG A 193 7.82 11.91 0.43
N VAL A 194 7.40 11.22 -0.60
CA VAL A 194 6.00 10.88 -0.86
C VAL A 194 5.87 9.37 -0.87
N GLU A 195 4.92 8.84 -0.14
CA GLU A 195 4.58 7.42 -0.14
C GLU A 195 3.25 7.22 -0.83
N ILE A 196 3.19 6.26 -1.77
CA ILE A 196 1.97 5.82 -2.41
C ILE A 196 1.65 4.44 -1.84
N GLU A 197 0.63 4.40 -1.00
CA GLU A 197 0.05 3.15 -0.50
C GLU A 197 -0.96 2.64 -1.51
N VAL A 198 -0.84 1.40 -1.91
CA VAL A 198 -1.74 0.72 -2.85
C VAL A 198 -2.43 -0.41 -2.11
N THR A 199 -3.74 -0.32 -2.00
CA THR A 199 -4.61 -1.35 -1.45
C THR A 199 -5.57 -1.85 -2.53
N ILE A 200 -6.37 -2.87 -2.23
CA ILE A 200 -7.34 -3.45 -3.16
C ILE A 200 -8.76 -3.09 -2.73
N ASP A 201 -9.55 -2.65 -3.70
CA ASP A 201 -11.01 -2.60 -3.59
C ASP A 201 -11.57 -4.00 -3.86
N GLU A 202 -11.93 -4.70 -2.79
CA GLU A 202 -12.41 -6.08 -2.84
C GLU A 202 -13.68 -6.25 -3.68
N SER A 203 -14.48 -5.19 -3.80
CA SER A 203 -15.70 -5.21 -4.61
C SER A 203 -15.42 -5.42 -6.09
N LYS A 204 -14.20 -5.14 -6.52
CA LYS A 204 -13.72 -5.30 -7.91
C LYS A 204 -13.00 -6.63 -8.17
N LEU A 205 -12.86 -7.48 -7.14
CA LEU A 205 -12.28 -8.81 -7.30
C LEU A 205 -13.31 -9.77 -7.93
N PRO A 206 -12.85 -10.80 -8.67
CA PRO A 206 -13.74 -11.84 -9.17
C PRO A 206 -14.48 -12.51 -8.01
N LYS A 207 -15.81 -12.54 -8.08
CA LYS A 207 -16.63 -13.30 -7.11
C LYS A 207 -16.54 -14.79 -7.47
N GLU A 208 -16.44 -15.62 -6.45
CA GLU A 208 -16.59 -17.08 -6.65
C GLU A 208 -17.96 -17.36 -7.32
N LYS A 209 -17.90 -18.19 -8.35
CA LYS A 209 -19.10 -18.78 -8.96
C LYS A 209 -19.45 -20.07 -8.28
#